data_ad1bd750fd1aedbac64140e8397cf7b0
#
_entry.id   ad1bd750fd1aedbac64140e8397cf7b0
#
_cell.length_a   1.000
_cell.length_b   1.000
_cell.length_c   1.000
_cell.angle_alpha   90.00
_cell.angle_beta   90.00
_cell.angle_gamma   90.00
#
_symmetry.space_group_name_H-M   'P 1'
#
loop_
_entity.id
_entity.type
_entity.pdbx_description
1 polymer ?
#
loop_
_entity_poly.entity_id
_entity_poly.type
_entity_poly.pdbx_seq_one_letter_code
_entity_poly.pdbx_strand_id
1 'polypeptide(L)'
;LGSFLFCLALQPVINQLQAEFPDLLILAYCDDVMICGEASHAIKALKRYGQLLHTVIQMELRPDKTTIYSPTIPISALRRDHGVPATIPDEKIRRDGVRVLGCPVGSGAFKVNCTRTTVEDLESDMATLERCPSLHVQYLLVSKSVQHSVTHILRSISGGTDAYAAVAASYDAALLRCARRWSGRTTTFPPASQQLVFSPLRHGGLGFRSWAHTADAAYASAYAHAASLLPAYYPELHQDLPPLADLIQQSAVTTSPIAAAALQAYHRLAAVAPSITATLTAAPRSVRH
;
A
#
# COMPACT_ATOMS: atom_id res chain seq x y z
N LEU A 1 22.66 2.33 10.42
CA LEU A 1 23.04 1.56 11.63
C LEU A 1 21.95 1.62 12.70
N GLY A 2 21.33 2.80 12.98
CA GLY A 2 20.33 2.98 14.05
C GLY A 2 19.11 2.08 13.92
N SER A 3 18.45 2.05 12.74
CA SER A 3 17.28 1.20 12.51
C SER A 3 17.60 -0.29 12.65
N PHE A 4 18.78 -0.72 12.23
CA PHE A 4 19.22 -2.10 12.37
C PHE A 4 19.41 -2.49 13.85
N LEU A 5 20.09 -1.66 14.64
CA LEU A 5 20.27 -1.89 16.07
C LEU A 5 18.95 -1.88 16.83
N PHE A 6 18.03 -1.00 16.44
CA PHE A 6 16.68 -0.98 17.00
C PHE A 6 15.93 -2.30 16.72
N CYS A 7 15.96 -2.80 15.48
CA CYS A 7 15.33 -4.09 15.15
C CYS A 7 15.94 -5.24 15.97
N LEU A 8 17.26 -5.27 16.16
CA LEU A 8 17.92 -6.27 17.00
C LEU A 8 17.48 -6.20 18.47
N ALA A 9 17.34 -4.98 19.00
CA ALA A 9 16.84 -4.80 20.37
C ALA A 9 15.37 -5.20 20.53
N LEU A 10 14.55 -4.98 19.50
CA LEU A 10 13.12 -5.32 19.49
C LEU A 10 12.86 -6.83 19.30
N GLN A 11 13.76 -7.54 18.61
CA GLN A 11 13.57 -8.95 18.24
C GLN A 11 13.22 -9.88 19.42
N PRO A 12 13.91 -9.81 20.60
CA PRO A 12 13.54 -10.63 21.76
C PRO A 12 12.12 -10.38 22.26
N VAL A 13 11.65 -9.11 22.21
CA VAL A 13 10.29 -8.72 22.60
C VAL A 13 9.26 -9.37 21.66
N ILE A 14 9.50 -9.29 20.35
CA ILE A 14 8.61 -9.89 19.34
C ILE A 14 8.59 -11.40 19.45
N ASN A 15 9.75 -12.04 19.60
CA ASN A 15 9.84 -13.50 19.74
C ASN A 15 9.09 -13.99 20.99
N GLN A 16 9.25 -13.30 22.12
CA GLN A 16 8.53 -13.64 23.34
C GLN A 16 7.04 -13.43 23.19
N LEU A 17 6.62 -12.31 22.58
CA LEU A 17 5.21 -12.01 22.35
C LEU A 17 4.57 -13.08 21.43
N GLN A 18 5.25 -13.48 20.35
CA GLN A 18 4.75 -14.51 19.44
C GLN A 18 4.66 -15.88 20.13
N ALA A 19 5.60 -16.21 21.04
CA ALA A 19 5.55 -17.46 21.80
C ALA A 19 4.40 -17.47 22.81
N GLU A 20 4.07 -16.33 23.42
CA GLU A 20 2.94 -16.21 24.37
C GLU A 20 1.57 -16.18 23.66
N PHE A 21 1.52 -15.71 22.38
CA PHE A 21 0.30 -15.57 21.57
C PHE A 21 0.47 -16.23 20.19
N PRO A 22 0.59 -17.55 20.11
CA PRO A 22 0.86 -18.26 18.85
C PRO A 22 -0.30 -18.22 17.84
N ASP A 23 -1.51 -17.91 18.31
CA ASP A 23 -2.73 -17.77 17.50
C ASP A 23 -2.88 -16.39 16.85
N LEU A 24 -2.01 -15.43 17.18
CA LEU A 24 -2.02 -14.10 16.59
C LEU A 24 -0.94 -13.95 15.51
N LEU A 25 -1.28 -13.23 14.46
CA LEU A 25 -0.29 -12.78 13.50
C LEU A 25 0.37 -11.51 14.03
N ILE A 26 1.66 -11.58 14.35
CA ILE A 26 2.46 -10.46 14.82
C ILE A 26 3.50 -10.13 13.75
N LEU A 27 3.39 -8.95 13.17
CA LEU A 27 4.29 -8.44 12.14
C LEU A 27 5.03 -7.22 12.67
N ALA A 28 6.35 -7.19 12.52
CA ALA A 28 7.19 -6.06 12.89
C ALA A 28 7.97 -5.56 11.66
N TYR A 29 7.90 -4.27 11.40
CA TYR A 29 8.70 -3.59 10.39
C TYR A 29 9.31 -2.33 10.99
N CYS A 30 10.59 -2.39 11.30
CA CYS A 30 11.29 -1.37 12.08
C CYS A 30 10.57 -1.07 13.40
N ASP A 31 10.03 0.13 13.56
CA ASP A 31 9.29 0.62 14.73
C ASP A 31 7.77 0.34 14.65
N ASP A 32 7.26 -0.02 13.48
CA ASP A 32 5.85 -0.37 13.31
C ASP A 32 5.60 -1.84 13.65
N VAL A 33 4.77 -2.10 14.68
CA VAL A 33 4.35 -3.44 15.06
C VAL A 33 2.85 -3.58 14.88
N MET A 34 2.42 -4.64 14.20
CA MET A 34 1.03 -4.98 13.96
C MET A 34 0.68 -6.28 14.66
N ILE A 35 -0.41 -6.29 15.41
CA ILE A 35 -0.95 -7.46 16.09
C ILE A 35 -2.35 -7.71 15.51
N CYS A 36 -2.52 -8.83 14.81
CA CYS A 36 -3.76 -9.16 14.12
C CYS A 36 -4.33 -10.48 14.64
N GLY A 37 -5.63 -10.51 14.88
CA GLY A 37 -6.35 -11.71 15.31
C GLY A 37 -7.62 -11.39 16.06
N GLU A 38 -8.08 -12.31 16.90
CA GLU A 38 -9.29 -12.16 17.72
C GLU A 38 -9.12 -11.00 18.71
N ALA A 39 -10.17 -10.18 18.85
CA ALA A 39 -10.10 -8.90 19.57
C ALA A 39 -9.60 -9.02 21.02
N SER A 40 -10.12 -10.00 21.79
CA SER A 40 -9.73 -10.17 23.18
C SER A 40 -8.25 -10.59 23.31
N HIS A 41 -7.79 -11.47 22.42
CA HIS A 41 -6.40 -11.91 22.39
C HIS A 41 -5.46 -10.78 21.91
N ALA A 42 -5.82 -10.08 20.86
CA ALA A 42 -5.04 -8.96 20.34
C ALA A 42 -4.88 -7.83 21.38
N ILE A 43 -5.92 -7.52 22.16
CA ILE A 43 -5.82 -6.51 23.22
C ILE A 43 -4.98 -7.00 24.41
N LYS A 44 -5.06 -8.28 24.76
CA LYS A 44 -4.15 -8.87 25.78
C LYS A 44 -2.69 -8.81 25.32
N ALA A 45 -2.45 -9.18 24.05
CA ALA A 45 -1.12 -9.10 23.46
C ALA A 45 -0.60 -7.66 23.37
N LEU A 46 -1.43 -6.67 23.05
CA LEU A 46 -1.05 -5.25 23.08
C LEU A 46 -0.59 -4.80 24.47
N LYS A 47 -1.33 -5.17 25.51
CA LYS A 47 -0.93 -4.86 26.91
C LYS A 47 0.38 -5.54 27.26
N ARG A 48 0.53 -6.83 26.90
CA ARG A 48 1.74 -7.60 27.13
C ARG A 48 2.93 -7.03 26.36
N TYR A 49 2.73 -6.59 25.12
CA TYR A 49 3.75 -5.91 24.33
C TYR A 49 4.27 -4.66 25.02
N GLY A 50 3.39 -3.81 25.57
CA GLY A 50 3.80 -2.65 26.35
C GLY A 50 4.63 -3.00 27.58
N GLN A 51 4.27 -4.09 28.30
CA GLN A 51 5.06 -4.59 29.44
C GLN A 51 6.45 -5.09 29.01
N LEU A 52 6.51 -5.86 27.92
CA LEU A 52 7.77 -6.38 27.40
C LEU A 52 8.70 -5.26 26.91
N LEU A 53 8.15 -4.25 26.21
CA LEU A 53 8.92 -3.06 25.81
C LEU A 53 9.59 -2.42 27.03
N HIS A 54 8.83 -2.22 28.11
CA HIS A 54 9.34 -1.61 29.32
C HIS A 54 10.39 -2.49 30.03
N THR A 55 10.13 -3.77 30.19
CA THR A 55 10.98 -4.67 30.98
C THR A 55 12.24 -5.11 30.25
N VAL A 56 12.19 -5.31 28.93
CA VAL A 56 13.30 -5.87 28.14
C VAL A 56 14.21 -4.76 27.58
N ILE A 57 13.62 -3.70 27.05
CA ILE A 57 14.37 -2.64 26.33
C ILE A 57 14.15 -1.24 26.92
N GLN A 58 13.45 -1.13 28.05
CA GLN A 58 13.18 0.14 28.75
C GLN A 58 12.49 1.20 27.88
N MET A 59 11.60 0.76 27.01
CA MET A 59 10.79 1.63 26.15
C MET A 59 9.34 1.61 26.57
N GLU A 60 8.60 2.65 26.20
CA GLU A 60 7.18 2.77 26.47
C GLU A 60 6.34 2.76 25.19
N LEU A 61 5.23 2.05 25.23
CA LEU A 61 4.22 2.12 24.19
C LEU A 61 3.58 3.51 24.17
N ARG A 62 3.47 4.10 22.99
CA ARG A 62 2.83 5.41 22.79
C ARG A 62 1.34 5.23 22.47
N PRO A 63 0.43 5.46 23.45
CA PRO A 63 -1.01 5.31 23.23
C PRO A 63 -1.56 6.25 22.15
N ASP A 64 -1.00 7.47 22.07
CA ASP A 64 -1.35 8.48 21.07
C ASP A 64 -0.98 8.10 19.63
N LYS A 65 -0.03 7.17 19.45
CA LYS A 65 0.36 6.60 18.16
C LYS A 65 -0.24 5.22 17.89
N THR A 66 -0.75 4.55 18.92
CA THR A 66 -1.35 3.22 18.79
C THR A 66 -2.74 3.35 18.15
N THR A 67 -2.98 2.63 17.06
CA THR A 67 -4.27 2.59 16.37
C THR A 67 -4.87 1.21 16.46
N ILE A 68 -6.16 1.12 16.82
CA ILE A 68 -6.93 -0.13 16.82
C ILE A 68 -7.90 -0.08 15.64
N TYR A 69 -7.89 -1.10 14.82
CA TYR A 69 -8.83 -1.27 13.70
C TYR A 69 -9.72 -2.46 13.97
N SER A 70 -11.02 -2.22 14.06
CA SER A 70 -12.03 -3.26 14.20
C SER A 70 -13.26 -2.90 13.37
N PRO A 71 -13.47 -3.54 12.22
CA PRO A 71 -14.58 -3.19 11.32
C PRO A 71 -15.95 -3.59 11.87
N THR A 72 -16.01 -4.64 12.71
CA THR A 72 -17.25 -5.25 13.15
C THR A 72 -17.67 -4.87 14.58
N ILE A 73 -16.72 -4.69 15.50
CA ILE A 73 -16.99 -4.47 16.92
C ILE A 73 -17.11 -2.96 17.20
N PRO A 74 -18.21 -2.50 17.84
CA PRO A 74 -18.35 -1.10 18.25
C PRO A 74 -17.31 -0.69 19.30
N ILE A 75 -16.92 0.58 19.31
CA ILE A 75 -15.91 1.13 20.25
C ILE A 75 -16.33 0.86 21.71
N SER A 76 -17.60 1.04 22.04
CA SER A 76 -18.13 0.78 23.38
C SER A 76 -17.95 -0.67 23.83
N ALA A 77 -18.14 -1.63 22.91
CA ALA A 77 -17.93 -3.05 23.20
C ALA A 77 -16.42 -3.38 23.30
N LEU A 78 -15.59 -2.79 22.44
CA LEU A 78 -14.12 -2.93 22.55
C LEU A 78 -13.62 -2.45 23.92
N ARG A 79 -14.15 -1.35 24.44
CA ARG A 79 -13.80 -0.84 25.76
C ARG A 79 -14.27 -1.76 26.88
N ARG A 80 -15.57 -2.10 26.88
CA ARG A 80 -16.22 -2.82 27.97
C ARG A 80 -15.86 -4.30 28.00
N ASP A 81 -15.92 -4.96 26.83
CA ASP A 81 -15.90 -6.42 26.77
C ASP A 81 -14.49 -6.96 26.43
N HIS A 82 -13.68 -6.18 25.71
CA HIS A 82 -12.31 -6.58 25.32
C HIS A 82 -11.22 -5.81 26.10
N GLY A 83 -11.60 -4.79 26.87
CA GLY A 83 -10.70 -4.09 27.80
C GLY A 83 -9.62 -3.25 27.14
N VAL A 84 -9.96 -2.58 26.02
CA VAL A 84 -9.05 -1.60 25.39
C VAL A 84 -8.65 -0.55 26.44
N PRO A 85 -7.35 -0.25 26.60
CA PRO A 85 -6.88 0.73 27.58
C PRO A 85 -7.51 2.12 27.38
N ALA A 86 -7.95 2.74 28.47
CA ALA A 86 -8.52 4.10 28.42
C ALA A 86 -7.50 5.16 27.96
N THR A 87 -6.21 4.84 28.05
CA THR A 87 -5.11 5.71 27.56
C THR A 87 -5.07 5.84 26.04
N ILE A 88 -5.66 4.89 25.30
CA ILE A 88 -5.78 4.99 23.82
C ILE A 88 -7.01 5.85 23.53
N PRO A 89 -6.88 6.99 22.84
CA PRO A 89 -8.00 7.88 22.53
C PRO A 89 -9.01 7.21 21.58
N ASP A 90 -10.29 7.59 21.66
CA ASP A 90 -11.35 7.00 20.82
C ASP A 90 -11.15 7.28 19.32
N GLU A 91 -10.56 8.43 18.98
CA GLU A 91 -10.19 8.74 17.59
C GLU A 91 -9.10 7.82 17.01
N LYS A 92 -8.42 7.05 17.86
CA LYS A 92 -7.47 6.00 17.44
C LYS A 92 -8.12 4.63 17.28
N ILE A 93 -9.40 4.50 17.62
CA ILE A 93 -10.17 3.27 17.40
C ILE A 93 -11.00 3.45 16.14
N ARG A 94 -10.61 2.76 15.08
CA ARG A 94 -11.15 2.94 13.72
C ARG A 94 -12.02 1.76 13.32
N ARG A 95 -13.10 2.04 12.59
CA ARG A 95 -14.00 1.04 12.00
C ARG A 95 -13.97 1.02 10.48
N ASP A 96 -13.58 2.12 9.88
CA ASP A 96 -13.54 2.32 8.43
C ASP A 96 -12.23 1.85 7.81
N GLY A 97 -11.12 2.01 8.52
CA GLY A 97 -9.82 1.60 8.05
C GLY A 97 -8.65 2.21 8.82
N VAL A 98 -7.46 1.75 8.48
CA VAL A 98 -6.19 2.17 9.06
C VAL A 98 -5.14 2.27 7.95
N ARG A 99 -4.13 3.10 8.13
CA ARG A 99 -2.92 3.10 7.29
C ARG A 99 -1.87 2.16 7.90
N VAL A 100 -1.40 1.22 7.11
CA VAL A 100 -0.34 0.26 7.46
C VAL A 100 0.82 0.50 6.51
N LEU A 101 1.98 0.90 7.01
CA LEU A 101 3.17 1.25 6.19
C LEU A 101 2.83 2.22 5.05
N GLY A 102 2.00 3.22 5.32
CA GLY A 102 1.53 4.20 4.34
C GLY A 102 0.37 3.72 3.45
N CYS A 103 0.08 2.41 3.39
CA CYS A 103 -0.99 1.83 2.58
C CYS A 103 -2.32 1.81 3.34
N PRO A 104 -3.43 2.23 2.73
CA PRO A 104 -4.74 2.17 3.37
C PRO A 104 -5.31 0.75 3.33
N VAL A 105 -5.67 0.24 4.51
CA VAL A 105 -6.34 -1.04 4.74
C VAL A 105 -7.71 -0.74 5.36
N GLY A 106 -8.79 -1.30 4.79
CA GLY A 106 -10.14 -1.04 5.30
C GLY A 106 -11.20 -1.07 4.20
N SER A 107 -12.28 -0.31 4.41
CA SER A 107 -13.39 -0.20 3.47
C SER A 107 -12.96 0.43 2.13
N GLY A 108 -13.69 0.15 1.06
CA GLY A 108 -13.44 0.77 -0.25
C GLY A 108 -13.45 2.30 -0.18
N ALA A 109 -14.42 2.88 0.54
CA ALA A 109 -14.53 4.32 0.74
C ALA A 109 -13.30 4.91 1.46
N PHE A 110 -12.81 4.23 2.52
CA PHE A 110 -11.61 4.63 3.24
C PHE A 110 -10.38 4.63 2.33
N LYS A 111 -10.18 3.54 1.55
CA LYS A 111 -9.06 3.42 0.61
C LYS A 111 -9.07 4.55 -0.43
N VAL A 112 -10.22 4.82 -1.04
CA VAL A 112 -10.38 5.89 -2.03
C VAL A 112 -10.11 7.26 -1.41
N ASN A 113 -10.64 7.53 -0.21
CA ASN A 113 -10.41 8.79 0.49
C ASN A 113 -8.92 9.00 0.82
N CYS A 114 -8.26 7.99 1.38
CA CYS A 114 -6.82 8.07 1.66
C CYS A 114 -5.99 8.33 0.39
N THR A 115 -6.35 7.65 -0.71
CA THR A 115 -5.66 7.83 -1.99
C THR A 115 -5.89 9.24 -2.53
N ARG A 116 -7.11 9.77 -2.42
CA ARG A 116 -7.44 11.15 -2.82
C ARG A 116 -6.63 12.18 -2.05
N THR A 117 -6.61 12.09 -0.72
CA THR A 117 -5.79 12.98 0.13
C THR A 117 -4.32 12.94 -0.27
N THR A 118 -3.79 11.74 -0.55
CA THR A 118 -2.40 11.62 -1.02
C THR A 118 -2.17 12.32 -2.36
N VAL A 119 -3.12 12.28 -3.29
CA VAL A 119 -3.02 13.00 -4.58
C VAL A 119 -3.11 14.52 -4.37
N GLU A 120 -3.99 14.98 -3.47
CA GLU A 120 -4.10 16.40 -3.09
C GLU A 120 -2.79 16.92 -2.47
N ASP A 121 -2.17 16.15 -1.58
CA ASP A 121 -0.86 16.47 -1.01
C ASP A 121 0.22 16.58 -2.09
N LEU A 122 0.23 15.65 -3.06
CA LEU A 122 1.16 15.71 -4.20
C LEU A 122 0.92 16.90 -5.11
N GLU A 123 -0.33 17.28 -5.35
CA GLU A 123 -0.66 18.48 -6.10
C GLU A 123 -0.13 19.73 -5.39
N SER A 124 -0.22 19.78 -4.07
CA SER A 124 0.35 20.85 -3.24
C SER A 124 1.88 20.89 -3.32
N ASP A 125 2.53 19.72 -3.26
CA ASP A 125 3.99 19.61 -3.44
C ASP A 125 4.41 20.10 -4.83
N MET A 126 3.72 19.68 -5.89
CA MET A 126 3.98 20.14 -7.25
C MET A 126 3.80 21.66 -7.38
N ALA A 127 2.78 22.23 -6.74
CA ALA A 127 2.57 23.69 -6.72
C ALA A 127 3.69 24.42 -5.97
N THR A 128 4.23 23.81 -4.92
CA THR A 128 5.37 24.36 -4.19
C THR A 128 6.64 24.34 -5.04
N LEU A 129 6.88 23.27 -5.80
CA LEU A 129 8.00 23.19 -6.74
C LEU A 129 7.94 24.26 -7.84
N GLU A 130 6.78 24.80 -8.13
CA GLU A 130 6.61 25.90 -9.09
C GLU A 130 7.38 27.17 -8.71
N ARG A 131 7.71 27.36 -7.43
CA ARG A 131 8.53 28.46 -6.94
C ARG A 131 10.01 28.31 -7.26
N CYS A 132 10.46 27.11 -7.62
CA CYS A 132 11.83 26.87 -8.05
C CYS A 132 12.06 27.51 -9.43
N PRO A 133 13.04 28.41 -9.62
CA PRO A 133 13.25 29.10 -10.89
C PRO A 133 13.78 28.19 -12.01
N SER A 134 14.36 27.06 -11.67
CA SER A 134 14.92 26.11 -12.63
C SER A 134 13.93 25.03 -13.04
N LEU A 135 13.45 25.08 -14.29
CA LEU A 135 12.58 24.05 -14.85
C LEU A 135 13.23 22.66 -14.86
N HIS A 136 14.54 22.59 -15.03
CA HIS A 136 15.27 21.33 -14.97
C HIS A 136 15.21 20.69 -13.57
N VAL A 137 15.37 21.49 -12.52
CA VAL A 137 15.24 21.03 -11.13
C VAL A 137 13.80 20.61 -10.84
N GLN A 138 12.80 21.39 -11.27
CA GLN A 138 11.39 21.00 -11.14
C GLN A 138 11.14 19.64 -11.79
N TYR A 139 11.58 19.45 -13.03
CA TYR A 139 11.44 18.19 -13.76
C TYR A 139 12.12 17.03 -13.01
N LEU A 140 13.35 17.20 -12.56
CA LEU A 140 14.06 16.15 -11.80
C LEU A 140 13.34 15.78 -10.52
N LEU A 141 12.85 16.74 -9.74
CA LEU A 141 12.13 16.47 -8.50
C LEU A 141 10.80 15.75 -8.77
N VAL A 142 10.02 16.17 -9.77
CA VAL A 142 8.80 15.47 -10.13
C VAL A 142 9.09 14.08 -10.66
N SER A 143 10.06 13.92 -11.57
CA SER A 143 10.36 12.65 -12.24
C SER A 143 11.07 11.64 -11.34
N LYS A 144 11.86 12.06 -10.35
CA LYS A 144 12.68 11.17 -9.50
C LYS A 144 12.18 11.01 -8.08
N SER A 145 11.32 11.92 -7.60
CA SER A 145 10.80 11.90 -6.24
C SER A 145 9.26 11.85 -6.24
N VAL A 146 8.59 12.92 -6.61
CA VAL A 146 7.15 13.10 -6.43
C VAL A 146 6.34 11.95 -7.04
N GLN A 147 6.58 11.61 -8.31
CA GLN A 147 5.83 10.54 -8.97
C GLN A 147 6.03 9.15 -8.36
N HIS A 148 7.10 8.94 -7.59
CA HIS A 148 7.40 7.65 -6.97
C HIS A 148 6.86 7.50 -5.55
N SER A 149 6.56 8.61 -4.88
CA SER A 149 6.08 8.61 -3.49
C SER A 149 4.78 7.82 -3.30
N VAL A 150 4.01 7.63 -4.35
CA VAL A 150 2.70 6.95 -4.35
C VAL A 150 2.70 5.54 -4.96
N THR A 151 3.84 5.06 -5.44
CA THR A 151 3.93 3.74 -6.11
C THR A 151 3.48 2.59 -5.20
N HIS A 152 3.71 2.70 -3.88
CA HIS A 152 3.29 1.70 -2.90
C HIS A 152 1.75 1.57 -2.84
N ILE A 153 1.01 2.65 -3.04
CA ILE A 153 -0.47 2.64 -3.07
C ILE A 153 -0.97 1.82 -4.26
N LEU A 154 -0.39 2.02 -5.47
CA LEU A 154 -0.77 1.25 -6.66
C LEU A 154 -0.55 -0.26 -6.50
N ARG A 155 0.42 -0.65 -5.68
CA ARG A 155 0.72 -2.05 -5.38
C ARG A 155 -0.21 -2.67 -4.34
N SER A 156 -0.93 -1.84 -3.59
CA SER A 156 -1.75 -2.26 -2.44
C SER A 156 -3.25 -2.17 -2.71
N ILE A 157 -3.67 -1.37 -3.70
CA ILE A 157 -5.07 -1.12 -3.99
C ILE A 157 -5.37 -1.52 -5.43
N SER A 158 -6.37 -2.39 -5.60
CA SER A 158 -6.91 -2.69 -6.94
C SER A 158 -7.65 -1.49 -7.52
N GLY A 159 -7.30 -1.11 -8.75
CA GLY A 159 -7.86 0.05 -9.46
C GLY A 159 -9.27 -0.10 -10.04
N GLY A 160 -10.01 -1.15 -9.63
CA GLY A 160 -11.24 -1.59 -10.33
C GLY A 160 -12.54 -0.82 -10.05
N THR A 161 -12.52 0.33 -9.40
CA THR A 161 -13.74 1.12 -9.13
C THR A 161 -13.70 2.48 -9.82
N ASP A 162 -14.89 3.01 -10.21
CA ASP A 162 -15.01 4.35 -10.82
C ASP A 162 -14.43 5.44 -9.91
N ALA A 163 -14.62 5.32 -8.59
CA ALA A 163 -14.07 6.25 -7.63
C ALA A 163 -12.53 6.26 -7.61
N TYR A 164 -11.91 5.09 -7.77
CA TYR A 164 -10.45 5.00 -7.91
C TYR A 164 -9.97 5.54 -9.26
N ALA A 165 -10.69 5.24 -10.34
CA ALA A 165 -10.38 5.78 -11.67
C ALA A 165 -10.41 7.31 -11.69
N ALA A 166 -11.34 7.94 -10.98
CA ALA A 166 -11.40 9.38 -10.82
C ALA A 166 -10.17 9.95 -10.11
N VAL A 167 -9.69 9.27 -9.03
CA VAL A 167 -8.46 9.69 -8.33
C VAL A 167 -7.22 9.50 -9.22
N ALA A 168 -7.15 8.40 -9.98
CA ALA A 168 -6.06 8.16 -10.93
C ALA A 168 -6.03 9.23 -12.05
N ALA A 169 -7.19 9.62 -12.56
CA ALA A 169 -7.32 10.69 -13.54
C ALA A 169 -6.89 12.06 -12.97
N SER A 170 -7.19 12.36 -11.70
CA SER A 170 -6.73 13.58 -11.02
C SER A 170 -5.21 13.63 -10.93
N TYR A 171 -4.57 12.52 -10.54
CA TYR A 171 -3.11 12.42 -10.51
C TYR A 171 -2.48 12.62 -11.91
N ASP A 172 -3.00 11.94 -12.93
CA ASP A 172 -2.50 12.09 -14.30
C ASP A 172 -2.67 13.55 -14.80
N ALA A 173 -3.80 14.18 -14.46
CA ALA A 173 -4.04 15.58 -14.77
C ALA A 173 -3.05 16.53 -14.08
N ALA A 174 -2.62 16.22 -12.84
CA ALA A 174 -1.61 17.01 -12.14
C ALA A 174 -0.25 16.98 -12.86
N LEU A 175 0.19 15.78 -13.30
CA LEU A 175 1.41 15.64 -14.10
C LEU A 175 1.31 16.36 -15.45
N LEU A 176 0.16 16.29 -16.12
CA LEU A 176 -0.09 17.02 -17.37
C LEU A 176 -0.07 18.53 -17.15
N ARG A 177 -0.55 19.05 -16.01
CA ARG A 177 -0.45 20.47 -15.66
C ARG A 177 1.00 20.91 -15.52
N CYS A 178 1.84 20.15 -14.84
CA CYS A 178 3.29 20.42 -14.75
C CYS A 178 3.94 20.47 -16.14
N ALA A 179 3.74 19.45 -16.98
CA ALA A 179 4.30 19.39 -18.31
C ALA A 179 3.83 20.57 -19.21
N ARG A 180 2.55 20.92 -19.14
CA ARG A 180 1.97 22.05 -19.88
C ARG A 180 2.65 23.37 -19.49
N ARG A 181 2.82 23.59 -18.19
CA ARG A 181 3.47 24.79 -17.68
C ARG A 181 4.92 24.90 -18.17
N TRP A 182 5.70 23.79 -18.07
CA TRP A 182 7.10 23.80 -18.52
C TRP A 182 7.24 24.06 -20.03
N SER A 183 6.22 23.68 -20.81
CA SER A 183 6.18 23.98 -22.26
C SER A 183 5.71 25.38 -22.58
N GLY A 184 5.35 26.22 -21.60
CA GLY A 184 4.78 27.55 -21.79
C GLY A 184 3.40 27.57 -22.43
N ARG A 185 2.70 26.43 -22.51
CA ARG A 185 1.37 26.35 -23.13
C ARG A 185 0.26 26.77 -22.18
N THR A 186 -0.69 27.55 -22.67
CA THR A 186 -1.89 27.96 -21.94
C THR A 186 -3.07 27.00 -22.17
N THR A 187 -3.08 26.32 -23.31
CA THR A 187 -4.15 25.38 -23.70
C THR A 187 -3.83 23.93 -23.28
N THR A 188 -4.85 23.10 -23.17
CA THR A 188 -4.69 21.66 -22.92
C THR A 188 -3.91 20.96 -24.03
N PHE A 189 -3.15 19.93 -23.67
CA PHE A 189 -2.47 19.13 -24.68
C PHE A 189 -3.45 18.32 -25.54
N PRO A 190 -3.24 18.24 -26.85
CA PRO A 190 -3.89 17.24 -27.69
C PRO A 190 -3.56 15.80 -27.19
N PRO A 191 -4.40 14.80 -27.48
CA PRO A 191 -4.18 13.42 -27.01
C PRO A 191 -2.79 12.86 -27.32
N ALA A 192 -2.26 13.11 -28.53
CA ALA A 192 -0.91 12.67 -28.91
C ALA A 192 0.18 13.30 -28.02
N SER A 193 0.04 14.59 -27.66
CA SER A 193 1.00 15.26 -26.76
C SER A 193 0.87 14.76 -25.32
N GLN A 194 -0.34 14.40 -24.87
CA GLN A 194 -0.52 13.75 -23.55
C GLN A 194 0.19 12.40 -23.50
N GLN A 195 0.11 11.59 -24.58
CA GLN A 195 0.83 10.33 -24.67
C GLN A 195 2.34 10.52 -24.58
N LEU A 196 2.90 11.58 -25.19
CA LEU A 196 4.32 11.89 -25.09
C LEU A 196 4.75 12.19 -23.64
N VAL A 197 3.93 12.88 -22.86
CA VAL A 197 4.23 13.15 -21.43
C VAL A 197 4.46 11.84 -20.66
N PHE A 198 3.66 10.82 -20.92
CA PHE A 198 3.74 9.50 -20.27
C PHE A 198 4.64 8.50 -21.02
N SER A 199 5.17 8.85 -22.16
CA SER A 199 6.09 7.99 -22.90
C SER A 199 7.49 8.00 -22.29
N PRO A 200 8.25 6.88 -22.38
CA PRO A 200 9.62 6.83 -21.92
C PRO A 200 10.53 7.87 -22.61
N LEU A 201 11.56 8.33 -21.90
CA LEU A 201 12.55 9.28 -22.44
C LEU A 201 13.19 8.79 -23.74
N ARG A 202 13.46 7.49 -23.87
CA ARG A 202 14.02 6.89 -25.09
C ARG A 202 13.11 7.03 -26.32
N HIS A 203 11.84 7.32 -26.11
CA HIS A 203 10.84 7.57 -27.18
C HIS A 203 10.47 9.05 -27.29
N GLY A 204 11.28 9.96 -26.74
CA GLY A 204 11.05 11.41 -26.77
C GLY A 204 10.00 11.90 -25.80
N GLY A 205 9.54 11.08 -24.86
CA GLY A 205 8.59 11.45 -23.82
C GLY A 205 9.25 12.09 -22.59
N LEU A 206 8.44 12.46 -21.59
CA LEU A 206 8.94 12.98 -20.31
C LEU A 206 9.20 11.87 -19.28
N GLY A 207 8.83 10.62 -19.54
CA GLY A 207 9.04 9.49 -18.64
C GLY A 207 8.15 9.52 -17.40
N PHE A 208 7.05 10.24 -17.42
CA PHE A 208 6.09 10.21 -16.34
C PHE A 208 5.24 8.93 -16.39
N ARG A 209 4.79 8.50 -15.22
CA ARG A 209 3.99 7.28 -15.07
C ARG A 209 2.53 7.66 -14.86
N SER A 210 1.68 7.35 -15.84
CA SER A 210 0.23 7.46 -15.66
C SER A 210 -0.25 6.40 -14.66
N TRP A 211 -1.07 6.82 -13.70
CA TRP A 211 -1.73 5.89 -12.80
C TRP A 211 -2.79 5.07 -13.53
N ALA A 212 -3.55 5.70 -14.41
CA ALA A 212 -4.57 5.00 -15.20
C ALA A 212 -3.98 3.82 -15.99
N HIS A 213 -2.74 3.96 -16.49
CA HIS A 213 -2.10 2.91 -17.29
C HIS A 213 -1.27 1.92 -16.46
N THR A 214 -0.83 2.27 -15.25
CA THR A 214 0.11 1.45 -14.48
C THR A 214 -0.52 0.74 -13.29
N ALA A 215 -1.70 1.16 -12.83
CA ALA A 215 -2.32 0.63 -11.61
C ALA A 215 -2.54 -0.89 -11.65
N ASP A 216 -3.15 -1.41 -12.71
CA ASP A 216 -3.43 -2.84 -12.82
C ASP A 216 -2.17 -3.68 -12.91
N ALA A 217 -1.16 -3.22 -13.66
CA ALA A 217 0.12 -3.91 -13.74
C ALA A 217 0.86 -3.93 -12.40
N ALA A 218 0.83 -2.81 -11.66
CA ALA A 218 1.45 -2.70 -10.35
C ALA A 218 0.78 -3.63 -9.33
N TYR A 219 -0.55 -3.66 -9.29
CA TYR A 219 -1.30 -4.51 -8.37
C TYR A 219 -1.14 -5.99 -8.70
N ALA A 220 -1.35 -6.41 -9.96
CA ALA A 220 -1.20 -7.80 -10.38
C ALA A 220 0.23 -8.31 -10.16
N SER A 221 1.25 -7.49 -10.44
CA SER A 221 2.65 -7.84 -10.18
C SER A 221 2.95 -7.98 -8.69
N ALA A 222 2.42 -7.08 -7.84
CA ALA A 222 2.58 -7.17 -6.39
C ALA A 222 1.92 -8.43 -5.82
N TYR A 223 0.70 -8.75 -6.29
CA TYR A 223 0.02 -9.97 -5.92
C TYR A 223 0.80 -11.22 -6.35
N ALA A 224 1.24 -11.31 -7.62
CA ALA A 224 2.00 -12.45 -8.12
C ALA A 224 3.28 -12.69 -7.29
N HIS A 225 3.96 -11.61 -6.90
CA HIS A 225 5.14 -11.69 -6.04
C HIS A 225 4.78 -12.16 -4.62
N ALA A 226 3.74 -11.59 -4.01
CA ALA A 226 3.29 -12.00 -2.67
C ALA A 226 2.84 -13.47 -2.64
N ALA A 227 2.04 -13.90 -3.62
CA ALA A 227 1.56 -15.27 -3.74
C ALA A 227 2.70 -16.29 -3.98
N SER A 228 3.82 -15.86 -4.54
CA SER A 228 4.99 -16.74 -4.71
C SER A 228 5.87 -16.87 -3.46
N LEU A 229 5.85 -15.88 -2.58
CA LEU A 229 6.75 -15.82 -1.42
C LEU A 229 6.06 -16.10 -0.09
N LEU A 230 4.93 -15.45 0.18
CA LEU A 230 4.32 -15.49 1.52
C LEU A 230 3.91 -16.88 1.98
N PRO A 231 3.34 -17.77 1.13
CA PRO A 231 2.98 -19.11 1.56
C PRO A 231 4.17 -19.99 2.00
N ALA A 232 5.40 -19.65 1.57
CA ALA A 232 6.60 -20.34 2.04
C ALA A 232 6.94 -20.03 3.51
N TYR A 233 6.56 -18.85 3.99
CA TYR A 233 6.76 -18.42 5.38
C TYR A 233 5.49 -18.59 6.24
N TYR A 234 4.31 -18.53 5.61
CA TYR A 234 3.00 -18.60 6.22
C TYR A 234 2.12 -19.59 5.43
N PRO A 235 2.25 -20.90 5.68
CA PRO A 235 1.57 -21.96 4.92
C PRO A 235 0.03 -21.83 4.92
N GLU A 236 -0.55 -21.24 5.95
CA GLU A 236 -1.99 -20.97 6.06
C GLU A 236 -2.51 -20.02 4.98
N LEU A 237 -1.64 -19.20 4.38
CA LEU A 237 -2.03 -18.28 3.31
C LEU A 237 -2.16 -18.94 1.93
N HIS A 238 -1.85 -20.23 1.77
CA HIS A 238 -1.96 -20.91 0.46
C HIS A 238 -3.35 -20.83 -0.15
N GLN A 239 -4.40 -20.90 0.67
CA GLN A 239 -5.79 -20.82 0.19
C GLN A 239 -6.19 -19.39 -0.20
N ASP A 240 -5.68 -18.39 0.51
CA ASP A 240 -6.00 -16.98 0.29
C ASP A 240 -5.15 -16.34 -0.80
N LEU A 241 -3.96 -16.88 -1.06
CA LEU A 241 -3.00 -16.38 -2.02
C LEU A 241 -2.56 -17.47 -3.02
N PRO A 242 -3.49 -18.06 -3.80
CA PRO A 242 -3.12 -19.00 -4.85
C PRO A 242 -2.26 -18.31 -5.93
N PRO A 243 -1.34 -19.03 -6.59
CA PRO A 243 -0.55 -18.48 -7.67
C PRO A 243 -1.41 -17.84 -8.76
N LEU A 244 -1.02 -16.67 -9.26
CA LEU A 244 -1.80 -15.95 -10.29
C LEU A 244 -1.98 -16.80 -11.56
N ALA A 245 -0.98 -17.60 -11.92
CA ALA A 245 -1.06 -18.50 -13.07
C ALA A 245 -2.19 -19.55 -12.91
N ASP A 246 -2.36 -20.09 -11.71
CA ASP A 246 -3.42 -21.10 -11.42
C ASP A 246 -4.81 -20.47 -11.50
N LEU A 247 -4.96 -19.23 -10.99
CA LEU A 247 -6.21 -18.47 -11.09
C LEU A 247 -6.63 -18.24 -12.55
N ILE A 248 -5.68 -17.94 -13.42
CA ILE A 248 -5.92 -17.69 -14.84
C ILE A 248 -6.32 -18.98 -15.56
N GLN A 249 -5.61 -20.09 -15.30
CA GLN A 249 -5.86 -21.37 -15.97
C GLN A 249 -7.18 -22.03 -15.56
N GLN A 250 -7.53 -21.92 -14.29
CA GLN A 250 -8.68 -22.64 -13.75
C GLN A 250 -10.02 -21.93 -13.99
N SER A 251 -10.03 -20.68 -14.48
CA SER A 251 -11.21 -19.80 -14.51
C SER A 251 -11.95 -19.81 -13.16
N ALA A 252 -11.20 -20.01 -12.08
CA ALA A 252 -11.72 -20.40 -10.78
C ALA A 252 -12.41 -19.22 -10.10
N VAL A 253 -13.58 -19.49 -9.59
CA VAL A 253 -14.21 -18.60 -8.60
C VAL A 253 -13.40 -18.72 -7.31
N THR A 254 -12.52 -17.75 -7.08
CA THR A 254 -11.78 -17.69 -5.82
C THR A 254 -12.63 -17.02 -4.74
N THR A 255 -12.61 -17.57 -3.53
CA THR A 255 -13.26 -16.97 -2.36
C THR A 255 -12.42 -15.83 -1.74
N SER A 256 -11.14 -15.77 -2.09
CA SER A 256 -10.25 -14.70 -1.64
C SER A 256 -10.52 -13.39 -2.40
N PRO A 257 -10.93 -12.30 -1.71
CA PRO A 257 -11.16 -11.00 -2.35
C PRO A 257 -9.89 -10.41 -2.99
N ILE A 258 -8.72 -10.70 -2.42
CA ILE A 258 -7.42 -10.21 -2.92
C ILE A 258 -7.07 -10.93 -4.22
N ALA A 259 -7.25 -12.26 -4.27
CA ALA A 259 -7.05 -13.06 -5.46
C ALA A 259 -8.01 -12.69 -6.59
N ALA A 260 -9.29 -12.49 -6.27
CA ALA A 260 -10.31 -12.03 -7.23
C ALA A 260 -9.94 -10.66 -7.82
N ALA A 261 -9.50 -9.72 -6.99
CA ALA A 261 -9.07 -8.40 -7.45
C ALA A 261 -7.82 -8.47 -8.34
N ALA A 262 -6.87 -9.36 -8.04
CA ALA A 262 -5.68 -9.57 -8.86
C ALA A 262 -6.01 -10.18 -10.23
N LEU A 263 -6.93 -11.14 -10.27
CA LEU A 263 -7.43 -11.73 -11.51
C LEU A 263 -8.15 -10.70 -12.39
N GLN A 264 -8.98 -9.84 -11.80
CA GLN A 264 -9.63 -8.74 -12.51
C GLN A 264 -8.62 -7.74 -13.06
N ALA A 265 -7.61 -7.35 -12.27
CA ALA A 265 -6.54 -6.47 -12.72
C ALA A 265 -5.75 -7.09 -13.89
N TYR A 266 -5.46 -8.39 -13.81
CA TYR A 266 -4.84 -9.13 -14.91
C TYR A 266 -5.68 -9.11 -16.19
N HIS A 267 -6.99 -9.36 -16.10
CA HIS A 267 -7.87 -9.35 -17.28
C HIS A 267 -7.97 -7.95 -17.92
N ARG A 268 -8.08 -6.89 -17.12
CA ARG A 268 -8.04 -5.52 -17.67
C ARG A 268 -6.71 -5.22 -18.36
N LEU A 269 -5.58 -5.65 -17.77
CA LEU A 269 -4.26 -5.50 -18.36
C LEU A 269 -4.11 -6.32 -19.66
N ALA A 270 -4.62 -7.54 -19.70
CA ALA A 270 -4.56 -8.43 -20.87
C ALA A 270 -5.30 -7.82 -22.07
N ALA A 271 -6.39 -7.11 -21.82
CA ALA A 271 -7.16 -6.43 -22.86
C ALA A 271 -6.41 -5.29 -23.54
N VAL A 272 -5.49 -4.61 -22.85
CA VAL A 272 -4.78 -3.41 -23.36
C VAL A 272 -3.29 -3.65 -23.61
N ALA A 273 -2.67 -4.62 -22.97
CA ALA A 273 -1.23 -4.88 -23.04
C ALA A 273 -0.88 -6.38 -22.91
N PRO A 274 -1.24 -7.23 -23.87
CA PRO A 274 -1.07 -8.70 -23.78
C PRO A 274 0.39 -9.13 -23.65
N SER A 275 1.34 -8.36 -24.12
CA SER A 275 2.77 -8.65 -23.97
C SER A 275 3.27 -8.55 -22.52
N ILE A 276 2.66 -7.70 -21.71
CA ILE A 276 3.01 -7.54 -20.29
C ILE A 276 2.47 -8.72 -19.48
N THR A 277 1.28 -9.23 -19.82
CA THR A 277 0.66 -10.34 -19.10
C THR A 277 1.44 -11.65 -19.23
N ALA A 278 2.08 -11.89 -20.35
CA ALA A 278 2.98 -13.05 -20.55
C ALA A 278 4.15 -13.04 -19.54
N THR A 279 4.61 -11.86 -19.15
CA THR A 279 5.70 -11.74 -18.15
C THR A 279 5.20 -12.00 -16.73
N LEU A 280 3.96 -11.64 -16.41
CA LEU A 280 3.35 -11.84 -15.08
C LEU A 280 3.06 -13.32 -14.79
N THR A 281 2.82 -14.13 -15.82
CA THR A 281 2.52 -15.56 -15.71
C THR A 281 3.74 -16.45 -15.85
N ALA A 282 4.89 -15.91 -16.28
CA ALA A 282 6.13 -16.65 -16.29
C ALA A 282 6.53 -17.01 -14.85
N ALA A 283 6.90 -18.26 -14.63
CA ALA A 283 7.38 -18.72 -13.32
C ALA A 283 8.49 -17.78 -12.82
N PRO A 284 8.46 -17.38 -11.54
CA PRO A 284 9.51 -16.53 -10.99
C PRO A 284 10.84 -17.23 -11.23
N ARG A 285 11.79 -16.52 -11.84
CA ARG A 285 13.16 -17.03 -11.97
C ARG A 285 13.63 -17.34 -10.57
N SER A 286 13.94 -18.60 -10.29
CA SER A 286 14.45 -19.03 -9.00
C SER A 286 15.57 -18.08 -8.63
N VAL A 287 15.39 -17.33 -7.55
CA VAL A 287 16.47 -16.56 -6.93
C VAL A 287 17.42 -17.63 -6.42
N ARG A 288 18.47 -17.92 -7.19
CA ARG A 288 19.59 -18.72 -6.70
C ARG A 288 20.24 -17.87 -5.61
N HIS A 289 20.16 -18.38 -4.38
CA HIS A 289 20.91 -17.87 -3.25
C HIS A 289 22.41 -18.01 -3.46
#